data_9903693d17836e583fab8a9e9c8f4211
#
_entry.id   9903693d17836e583fab8a9e9c8f4211
#
_cell.length_a   1.000
_cell.length_b   1.000
_cell.length_c   1.000
_cell.angle_alpha   90.00
_cell.angle_beta   90.00
_cell.angle_gamma   90.00
#
_symmetry.space_group_name_H-M   'P 1'
#
loop_
_entity.id
_entity.type
_entity.pdbx_description
1 polymer ?
#
loop_
_entity_poly.entity_id
_entity_poly.type
_entity_poly.pdbx_seq_one_letter_code
_entity_poly.pdbx_strand_id
1 'polypeptide(L)'
;LLNRMAIARAEVQPWHRSGEAAAPPERSHAVSALFLPPEQSRRWIELPAAKRRLTGVRLMEVETPEAEAQAVAVLVREALETPARRVAIVTPDRALARRIVAHLARWGVAADDSAGRPLSETAAGRLLLLAASVAAQEAAPVPLLALLAHPLVKGGLDRREWLAQVRVLDRALRGPRPRAGLAAISRLVEREAPRN
;
A
#
# COMPACT_ATOMS: atom_id res chain seq x y z
N LEU A 1 -9.41 -28.10 0.92
CA LEU A 1 -8.09 -28.46 0.41
C LEU A 1 -7.73 -29.90 0.81
N LEU A 2 -7.74 -30.24 2.11
CA LEU A 2 -7.37 -31.56 2.62
C LEU A 2 -8.17 -32.68 1.97
N ASN A 3 -9.49 -32.53 1.83
CA ASN A 3 -10.36 -33.53 1.18
C ASN A 3 -9.96 -33.79 -0.30
N ARG A 4 -9.44 -32.81 -1.02
CA ARG A 4 -8.93 -32.98 -2.39
C ARG A 4 -7.60 -33.71 -2.44
N MET A 5 -6.88 -33.73 -1.33
CA MET A 5 -5.61 -34.44 -1.17
C MET A 5 -5.79 -35.82 -0.55
N ALA A 6 -7.03 -36.23 -0.29
CA ALA A 6 -7.38 -37.46 0.42
C ALA A 6 -6.70 -37.61 1.80
N ILE A 7 -6.46 -36.47 2.46
CA ILE A 7 -5.84 -36.41 3.79
C ILE A 7 -6.94 -36.10 4.81
N ALA A 8 -7.12 -36.97 5.79
CA ALA A 8 -8.00 -36.67 6.91
C ALA A 8 -7.37 -35.61 7.83
N ARG A 9 -8.21 -34.74 8.39
CA ARG A 9 -7.73 -33.69 9.29
C ARG A 9 -6.93 -34.24 10.49
N ALA A 10 -7.26 -35.42 10.95
CA ALA A 10 -6.56 -36.10 12.04
C ALA A 10 -5.15 -36.59 11.66
N GLU A 11 -4.86 -36.71 10.38
CA GLU A 11 -3.54 -37.11 9.89
C GLU A 11 -2.57 -35.92 9.79
N VAL A 12 -3.08 -34.69 9.89
CA VAL A 12 -2.24 -33.50 9.86
C VAL A 12 -1.48 -33.39 11.17
N GLN A 13 -0.18 -33.58 11.10
CA GLN A 13 0.70 -33.43 12.26
C GLN A 13 0.81 -31.97 12.70
N PRO A 14 0.68 -31.66 14.01
CA PRO A 14 0.92 -30.31 14.49
C PRO A 14 2.39 -29.91 14.26
N TRP A 15 2.60 -28.70 13.74
CA TRP A 15 3.94 -28.15 13.66
C TRP A 15 4.41 -27.76 15.07
N HIS A 16 5.39 -28.49 15.61
CA HIS A 16 5.94 -28.20 16.92
C HIS A 16 6.76 -26.91 16.87
N ARG A 17 6.26 -25.88 17.53
CA ARG A 17 7.02 -24.66 17.83
C ARG A 17 7.54 -24.79 19.24
N SER A 18 8.87 -24.75 19.40
CA SER A 18 9.52 -24.75 20.70
C SER A 18 9.98 -23.33 21.08
N GLY A 19 10.11 -23.06 22.39
CA GLY A 19 10.60 -21.81 22.93
C GLY A 19 9.54 -20.71 23.11
N GLU A 20 9.99 -19.47 23.29
CA GLU A 20 9.13 -18.30 23.55
C GLU A 20 8.14 -17.97 22.42
N ALA A 21 8.35 -18.51 21.21
CA ALA A 21 7.46 -18.34 20.07
C ALA A 21 6.22 -19.26 20.13
N ALA A 22 6.16 -20.20 21.06
CA ALA A 22 5.01 -21.08 21.20
C ALA A 22 3.82 -20.34 21.82
N ALA A 23 2.66 -20.40 21.15
CA ALA A 23 1.44 -19.87 21.74
C ALA A 23 1.03 -20.71 22.96
N PRO A 24 0.59 -20.09 24.07
CA PRO A 24 0.06 -20.82 25.19
C PRO A 24 -1.05 -21.79 24.73
N PRO A 25 -1.08 -23.05 25.25
CA PRO A 25 -2.06 -24.04 24.81
C PRO A 25 -3.52 -23.59 24.95
N GLU A 26 -3.83 -22.87 26.04
CA GLU A 26 -5.16 -22.31 26.28
C GLU A 26 -5.57 -21.30 25.21
N ARG A 27 -4.65 -20.49 24.70
CA ARG A 27 -4.92 -19.56 23.58
C ARG A 27 -5.21 -20.32 22.30
N SER A 28 -4.48 -21.38 22.02
CA SER A 28 -4.70 -22.22 20.82
C SER A 28 -6.07 -22.88 20.88
N HIS A 29 -6.51 -23.37 22.04
CA HIS A 29 -7.85 -23.92 22.23
C HIS A 29 -8.94 -22.87 22.04
N ALA A 30 -8.78 -21.69 22.65
CA ALA A 30 -9.75 -20.61 22.52
C ALA A 30 -9.87 -20.15 21.06
N VAL A 31 -8.76 -19.92 20.36
CA VAL A 31 -8.76 -19.54 18.93
C VAL A 31 -9.42 -20.61 18.07
N SER A 32 -9.11 -21.90 18.29
CA SER A 32 -9.75 -22.98 17.54
C SER A 32 -11.27 -23.04 17.76
N ALA A 33 -11.73 -22.74 18.98
CA ALA A 33 -13.16 -22.71 19.31
C ALA A 33 -13.88 -21.51 18.73
N LEU A 34 -13.20 -20.36 18.54
CA LEU A 34 -13.78 -19.15 17.91
C LEU A 34 -14.12 -19.38 16.42
N PHE A 35 -13.39 -20.24 15.74
CA PHE A 35 -13.58 -20.53 14.31
C PHE A 35 -14.44 -21.78 14.06
N LEU A 36 -15.21 -22.22 15.05
CA LEU A 36 -16.15 -23.32 14.86
C LEU A 36 -17.38 -22.84 14.05
N PRO A 37 -17.96 -23.74 13.23
CA PRO A 37 -19.23 -23.46 12.56
C PRO A 37 -20.33 -23.09 13.56
N PRO A 38 -21.34 -22.31 13.16
CA PRO A 38 -22.42 -21.87 14.06
C PRO A 38 -23.13 -23.00 14.79
N GLU A 39 -23.29 -24.16 14.14
CA GLU A 39 -23.93 -25.36 14.70
C GLU A 39 -23.12 -25.95 15.87
N GLN A 40 -21.85 -25.64 15.95
CA GLN A 40 -20.94 -26.12 16.99
C GLN A 40 -20.61 -25.05 18.03
N SER A 41 -21.26 -23.88 17.99
CA SER A 41 -21.01 -22.76 18.91
C SER A 41 -21.20 -23.13 20.40
N ARG A 42 -22.02 -24.13 20.70
CA ARG A 42 -22.17 -24.70 22.07
C ARG A 42 -20.84 -25.17 22.66
N ARG A 43 -19.91 -25.64 21.83
CA ARG A 43 -18.57 -26.07 22.33
C ARG A 43 -17.80 -24.93 22.99
N TRP A 44 -18.07 -23.69 22.59
CA TRP A 44 -17.47 -22.52 23.24
C TRP A 44 -17.96 -22.37 24.68
N ILE A 45 -19.27 -22.60 24.91
CA ILE A 45 -19.90 -22.51 26.24
C ILE A 45 -19.38 -23.65 27.13
N GLU A 46 -19.24 -24.83 26.60
CA GLU A 46 -18.77 -26.04 27.29
C GLU A 46 -17.26 -26.04 27.56
N LEU A 47 -16.50 -25.15 26.89
CA LEU A 47 -15.07 -25.06 27.07
C LEU A 47 -14.74 -24.61 28.53
N PRO A 48 -13.92 -25.35 29.29
CA PRO A 48 -13.54 -24.96 30.64
C PRO A 48 -12.93 -23.54 30.67
N ALA A 49 -13.20 -22.78 31.72
CA ALA A 49 -12.72 -21.39 31.86
C ALA A 49 -11.20 -21.25 31.67
N ALA A 50 -10.42 -22.22 32.12
CA ALA A 50 -8.97 -22.26 31.91
C ALA A 50 -8.58 -22.35 30.43
N LYS A 51 -9.39 -23.00 29.59
CA LYS A 51 -9.16 -23.13 28.13
C LYS A 51 -9.78 -22.00 27.31
N ARG A 52 -10.54 -21.09 27.91
CA ARG A 52 -11.12 -19.89 27.27
C ARG A 52 -10.25 -18.65 27.39
N ARG A 53 -9.06 -18.76 27.94
CA ARG A 53 -8.14 -17.62 28.14
C ARG A 53 -7.48 -17.22 26.82
N LEU A 54 -7.58 -15.96 26.48
CA LEU A 54 -6.89 -15.34 25.35
C LEU A 54 -5.65 -14.56 25.84
N THR A 55 -4.78 -15.25 26.56
CA THR A 55 -3.56 -14.65 27.13
C THR A 55 -2.73 -13.99 26.03
N GLY A 56 -2.39 -12.70 26.20
CA GLY A 56 -1.63 -11.93 25.24
C GLY A 56 -2.44 -11.43 24.03
N VAL A 57 -3.76 -11.64 24.00
CA VAL A 57 -4.66 -11.02 23.01
C VAL A 57 -5.24 -9.75 23.61
N ARG A 58 -5.17 -8.65 22.88
CA ARG A 58 -5.76 -7.36 23.22
C ARG A 58 -6.71 -6.93 22.12
N LEU A 59 -7.82 -6.33 22.47
CA LEU A 59 -8.75 -5.68 21.55
C LEU A 59 -8.60 -4.17 21.74
N MET A 60 -8.58 -3.45 20.64
CA MET A 60 -8.60 -2.00 20.63
C MET A 60 -9.65 -1.54 19.63
N GLU A 61 -10.55 -0.70 20.06
CA GLU A 61 -11.56 -0.06 19.22
C GLU A 61 -11.21 1.41 19.04
N VAL A 62 -11.38 1.91 17.84
CA VAL A 62 -11.10 3.30 17.47
C VAL A 62 -12.20 3.83 16.56
N GLU A 63 -12.42 5.14 16.58
CA GLU A 63 -13.57 5.77 15.92
C GLU A 63 -13.38 5.93 14.41
N THR A 64 -12.13 6.02 13.92
CA THR A 64 -11.87 6.33 12.51
C THR A 64 -10.78 5.41 11.93
N PRO A 65 -10.83 5.14 10.61
CA PRO A 65 -9.79 4.36 9.93
C PRO A 65 -8.39 5.00 10.01
N GLU A 66 -8.30 6.31 10.18
CA GLU A 66 -7.01 6.99 10.37
C GLU A 66 -6.47 6.75 11.77
N ALA A 67 -7.32 6.83 12.80
CA ALA A 67 -6.97 6.51 14.17
C ALA A 67 -6.54 5.03 14.29
N GLU A 68 -7.20 4.12 13.57
CA GLU A 68 -6.83 2.71 13.50
C GLU A 68 -5.41 2.53 12.94
N ALA A 69 -5.13 3.16 11.80
CA ALA A 69 -3.80 3.07 11.18
C ALA A 69 -2.70 3.62 12.10
N GLN A 70 -2.97 4.75 12.75
CA GLN A 70 -2.04 5.37 13.68
C GLN A 70 -1.81 4.50 14.92
N ALA A 71 -2.86 3.97 15.49
CA ALA A 71 -2.80 3.11 16.68
C ALA A 71 -2.02 1.82 16.39
N VAL A 72 -2.27 1.17 15.24
CA VAL A 72 -1.50 0.00 14.81
C VAL A 72 -0.03 0.36 14.64
N ALA A 73 0.29 1.49 14.01
CA ALA A 73 1.67 1.92 13.83
C ALA A 73 2.39 2.18 15.18
N VAL A 74 1.70 2.77 16.17
CA VAL A 74 2.23 2.97 17.53
C VAL A 74 2.52 1.64 18.21
N LEU A 75 1.58 0.68 18.13
CA LEU A 75 1.77 -0.65 18.71
C LEU A 75 2.94 -1.41 18.05
N VAL A 76 3.11 -1.26 16.76
CA VAL A 76 4.27 -1.84 16.05
C VAL A 76 5.56 -1.23 16.57
N ARG A 77 5.62 0.10 16.71
CA ARG A 77 6.79 0.80 17.20
C ARG A 77 7.12 0.37 18.64
N GLU A 78 6.13 0.32 19.53
CA GLU A 78 6.29 -0.20 20.89
C GLU A 78 6.86 -1.62 20.90
N ALA A 79 6.31 -2.49 20.05
CA ALA A 79 6.77 -3.87 19.98
C ALA A 79 8.23 -3.98 19.47
N LEU A 80 8.66 -3.08 18.57
CA LEU A 80 10.01 -3.05 18.01
C LEU A 80 11.06 -2.48 18.98
N GLU A 81 10.65 -1.91 20.13
CA GLU A 81 11.59 -1.54 21.20
C GLU A 81 12.27 -2.77 21.82
N THR A 82 11.66 -3.94 21.70
CA THR A 82 12.30 -5.20 22.09
C THR A 82 13.27 -5.64 20.99
N PRO A 83 14.57 -5.78 21.27
CA PRO A 83 15.56 -6.18 20.27
C PRO A 83 15.20 -7.51 19.57
N ALA A 84 15.45 -7.58 18.27
CA ALA A 84 15.20 -8.74 17.41
C ALA A 84 13.72 -9.19 17.32
N ARG A 85 12.77 -8.42 17.86
CA ARG A 85 11.35 -8.74 17.76
C ARG A 85 10.86 -8.55 16.34
N ARG A 86 10.13 -9.53 15.83
CA ARG A 86 9.45 -9.48 14.52
C ARG A 86 7.97 -9.23 14.74
N VAL A 87 7.42 -8.29 13.99
CA VAL A 87 6.00 -7.92 14.03
C VAL A 87 5.36 -8.23 12.70
N ALA A 88 4.20 -8.86 12.70
CA ALA A 88 3.38 -9.07 11.53
C ALA A 88 2.05 -8.32 11.70
N ILE A 89 1.65 -7.60 10.65
CA ILE A 89 0.34 -6.95 10.55
C ILE A 89 -0.47 -7.73 9.52
N VAL A 90 -1.66 -8.17 9.90
CA VAL A 90 -2.55 -8.91 9.00
C VAL A 90 -3.83 -8.12 8.82
N THR A 91 -4.12 -7.73 7.59
CA THR A 91 -5.35 -7.02 7.24
C THR A 91 -5.79 -7.37 5.82
N PRO A 92 -7.07 -7.56 5.55
CA PRO A 92 -7.61 -7.64 4.19
C PRO A 92 -7.79 -6.25 3.56
N ASP A 93 -7.81 -5.18 4.36
CA ASP A 93 -7.99 -3.82 3.88
C ASP A 93 -6.67 -3.22 3.35
N ARG A 94 -6.60 -3.07 2.03
CA ARG A 94 -5.43 -2.49 1.34
C ARG A 94 -5.25 -0.99 1.62
N ALA A 95 -6.33 -0.28 1.92
CA ALA A 95 -6.25 1.13 2.27
C ALA A 95 -5.65 1.32 3.67
N LEU A 96 -6.07 0.50 4.62
CA LEU A 96 -5.50 0.46 5.97
C LEU A 96 -4.01 0.08 5.92
N ALA A 97 -3.64 -0.96 5.17
CA ALA A 97 -2.24 -1.36 5.02
C ALA A 97 -1.36 -0.20 4.53
N ARG A 98 -1.81 0.54 3.51
CA ARG A 98 -1.06 1.70 2.98
C ARG A 98 -0.92 2.84 3.99
N ARG A 99 -1.97 3.13 4.76
CA ARG A 99 -1.90 4.14 5.84
C ARG A 99 -0.90 3.75 6.91
N ILE A 100 -0.93 2.49 7.37
CA ILE A 100 0.01 1.97 8.37
C ILE A 100 1.45 2.09 7.86
N VAL A 101 1.73 1.66 6.63
CA VAL A 101 3.06 1.79 6.01
C VAL A 101 3.51 3.25 5.96
N ALA A 102 2.61 4.18 5.62
CA ALA A 102 2.92 5.60 5.59
C ALA A 102 3.26 6.16 6.99
N HIS A 103 2.53 5.75 8.03
CA HIS A 103 2.85 6.13 9.41
C HIS A 103 4.20 5.57 9.86
N LEU A 104 4.48 4.30 9.59
CA LEU A 104 5.75 3.65 9.93
C LEU A 104 6.94 4.33 9.21
N ALA A 105 6.77 4.66 7.94
CA ALA A 105 7.81 5.34 7.15
C ALA A 105 8.19 6.71 7.72
N ARG A 106 7.25 7.44 8.35
CA ARG A 106 7.54 8.72 9.04
C ARG A 106 8.51 8.56 10.20
N TRP A 107 8.58 7.38 10.78
CA TRP A 107 9.51 7.03 11.87
C TRP A 107 10.73 6.24 11.40
N GLY A 108 10.95 6.15 10.06
CA GLY A 108 12.06 5.40 9.49
C GLY A 108 11.91 3.88 9.60
N VAL A 109 10.73 3.38 9.94
CA VAL A 109 10.46 1.95 10.01
C VAL A 109 10.05 1.46 8.62
N ALA A 110 10.89 0.62 8.00
CA ALA A 110 10.57 -0.03 6.75
C ALA A 110 9.63 -1.22 6.99
N ALA A 111 8.49 -1.21 6.32
CA ALA A 111 7.54 -2.31 6.35
C ALA A 111 7.55 -3.04 5.00
N ASP A 112 7.59 -4.37 5.04
CA ASP A 112 7.43 -5.21 3.86
C ASP A 112 5.95 -5.55 3.66
N ASP A 113 5.40 -5.20 2.50
CA ASP A 113 4.02 -5.46 2.13
C ASP A 113 3.96 -6.64 1.15
N SER A 114 3.50 -7.79 1.63
CA SER A 114 3.42 -9.03 0.84
C SER A 114 2.56 -8.92 -0.43
N ALA A 115 1.62 -7.98 -0.49
CA ALA A 115 0.81 -7.75 -1.69
C ALA A 115 1.48 -6.80 -2.69
N GLY A 116 2.58 -6.15 -2.30
CA GLY A 116 3.33 -5.23 -3.14
C GLY A 116 2.55 -3.95 -3.48
N ARG A 117 3.10 -3.16 -4.40
CA ARG A 117 2.48 -1.95 -4.92
C ARG A 117 2.05 -2.16 -6.38
N PRO A 118 0.83 -1.79 -6.77
CA PRO A 118 0.43 -1.78 -8.17
C PRO A 118 1.43 -0.98 -9.01
N LEU A 119 1.80 -1.47 -10.17
CA LEU A 119 2.76 -0.79 -11.06
C LEU A 119 2.31 0.65 -11.37
N SER A 120 1.01 0.86 -11.54
CA SER A 120 0.40 2.17 -11.77
C SER A 120 0.61 3.19 -10.63
N GLU A 121 0.91 2.74 -9.43
CA GLU A 121 1.20 3.59 -8.28
C GLU A 121 2.71 3.89 -8.13
N THR A 122 3.56 3.24 -8.93
CA THR A 122 5.00 3.50 -8.95
C THR A 122 5.33 4.68 -9.88
N ALA A 123 6.47 5.32 -9.69
CA ALA A 123 6.92 6.38 -10.58
C ALA A 123 7.09 5.87 -12.01
N ALA A 124 7.70 4.70 -12.20
CA ALA A 124 7.89 4.10 -13.53
C ALA A 124 6.56 3.75 -14.20
N GLY A 125 5.61 3.15 -13.47
CA GLY A 125 4.31 2.83 -14.01
C GLY A 125 3.50 4.07 -14.40
N ARG A 126 3.54 5.12 -13.58
CA ARG A 126 2.91 6.41 -13.93
C ARG A 126 3.53 7.05 -15.16
N LEU A 127 4.85 6.98 -15.32
CA LEU A 127 5.53 7.44 -16.51
C LEU A 127 5.03 6.72 -17.77
N LEU A 128 4.93 5.39 -17.70
CA LEU A 128 4.42 4.57 -18.80
C LEU A 128 2.97 4.94 -19.15
N LEU A 129 2.10 5.07 -18.16
CA LEU A 129 0.71 5.46 -18.36
C LEU A 129 0.58 6.87 -18.95
N LEU A 130 1.40 7.82 -18.50
CA LEU A 130 1.44 9.16 -19.06
C LEU A 130 1.93 9.14 -20.50
N ALA A 131 2.97 8.39 -20.83
CA ALA A 131 3.47 8.23 -22.18
C ALA A 131 2.40 7.63 -23.12
N ALA A 132 1.71 6.58 -22.66
CA ALA A 132 0.59 6.00 -23.40
C ALA A 132 -0.57 7.00 -23.59
N SER A 133 -0.88 7.81 -22.57
CA SER A 133 -1.91 8.85 -22.65
C SER A 133 -1.53 9.96 -23.64
N VAL A 134 -0.26 10.37 -23.67
CA VAL A 134 0.26 11.34 -24.63
C VAL A 134 0.12 10.80 -26.06
N ALA A 135 0.49 9.53 -26.27
CA ALA A 135 0.34 8.90 -27.59
C ALA A 135 -1.12 8.78 -28.01
N ALA A 136 -1.99 8.28 -27.14
CA ALA A 136 -3.41 8.08 -27.43
C ALA A 136 -4.19 9.39 -27.67
N GLN A 137 -3.75 10.50 -27.07
CA GLN A 137 -4.36 11.82 -27.21
C GLN A 137 -3.57 12.76 -28.12
N GLU A 138 -2.72 12.21 -28.99
CA GLU A 138 -1.94 12.96 -29.98
C GLU A 138 -1.18 14.14 -29.37
N ALA A 139 -0.51 13.92 -28.22
CA ALA A 139 0.19 14.96 -27.47
C ALA A 139 -0.70 16.17 -27.07
N ALA A 140 -1.94 15.90 -26.65
CA ALA A 140 -2.77 16.95 -26.09
C ALA A 140 -2.06 17.68 -24.93
N PRO A 141 -2.29 18.98 -24.72
CA PRO A 141 -1.51 19.81 -23.79
C PRO A 141 -1.44 19.26 -22.34
N VAL A 142 -2.56 18.78 -21.81
CA VAL A 142 -2.62 18.34 -20.41
C VAL A 142 -1.79 17.08 -20.14
N PRO A 143 -1.96 15.96 -20.87
CA PRO A 143 -1.12 14.78 -20.68
C PRO A 143 0.34 15.03 -21.04
N LEU A 144 0.63 15.89 -22.02
CA LEU A 144 2.00 16.27 -22.35
C LEU A 144 2.68 17.01 -21.20
N LEU A 145 2.05 18.03 -20.63
CA LEU A 145 2.59 18.75 -19.48
C LEU A 145 2.77 17.84 -18.26
N ALA A 146 1.83 16.94 -18.02
CA ALA A 146 1.94 15.95 -16.94
C ALA A 146 3.15 15.01 -17.15
N LEU A 147 3.38 14.56 -18.39
CA LEU A 147 4.55 13.75 -18.75
C LEU A 147 5.85 14.53 -18.55
N LEU A 148 5.95 15.76 -19.06
CA LEU A 148 7.14 16.59 -18.93
C LEU A 148 7.44 16.97 -17.48
N ALA A 149 6.43 17.17 -16.65
CA ALA A 149 6.58 17.45 -15.23
C ALA A 149 6.89 16.21 -14.38
N HIS A 150 6.82 15.00 -14.96
CA HIS A 150 7.02 13.78 -14.22
C HIS A 150 8.44 13.68 -13.62
N PRO A 151 8.61 13.16 -12.37
CA PRO A 151 9.91 13.14 -11.67
C PRO A 151 11.05 12.46 -12.43
N LEU A 152 10.75 11.46 -13.26
CA LEU A 152 11.75 10.71 -14.04
C LEU A 152 12.09 11.35 -15.40
N VAL A 153 11.49 12.50 -15.74
CA VAL A 153 11.72 13.19 -17.03
C VAL A 153 12.48 14.49 -16.76
N LYS A 154 13.65 14.64 -17.37
CA LYS A 154 14.48 15.84 -17.22
C LYS A 154 15.24 16.30 -18.48
N GLY A 155 15.00 15.69 -19.63
CA GLY A 155 15.55 16.13 -20.91
C GLY A 155 17.07 16.38 -20.98
N GLY A 156 17.87 15.71 -20.13
CA GLY A 156 19.32 15.92 -20.05
C GLY A 156 19.76 17.12 -19.24
N LEU A 157 18.83 17.97 -18.76
CA LEU A 157 19.10 19.17 -17.96
C LEU A 157 19.09 18.84 -16.44
N ASP A 158 19.55 19.79 -15.63
CA ASP A 158 19.23 19.77 -14.20
C ASP A 158 17.73 19.82 -13.98
N ARG A 159 17.26 19.17 -12.93
CA ARG A 159 15.80 19.05 -12.65
C ARG A 159 15.13 20.42 -12.47
N ARG A 160 15.82 21.35 -11.87
CA ARG A 160 15.30 22.70 -11.62
C ARG A 160 15.14 23.48 -12.92
N GLU A 161 16.14 23.44 -13.78
CA GLU A 161 16.15 24.06 -15.09
C GLU A 161 15.07 23.45 -15.99
N TRP A 162 14.98 22.12 -16.03
CA TRP A 162 13.94 21.42 -16.75
C TRP A 162 12.53 21.87 -16.34
N LEU A 163 12.25 21.89 -15.03
CA LEU A 163 10.95 22.35 -14.54
C LEU A 163 10.68 23.82 -14.83
N ALA A 164 11.71 24.66 -14.87
CA ALA A 164 11.55 26.06 -15.25
C ALA A 164 11.08 26.17 -16.71
N GLN A 165 11.66 25.39 -17.63
CA GLN A 165 11.21 25.31 -19.04
C GLN A 165 9.79 24.75 -19.17
N VAL A 166 9.48 23.70 -18.43
CA VAL A 166 8.11 23.13 -18.43
C VAL A 166 7.08 24.17 -17.95
N ARG A 167 7.41 25.00 -16.96
CA ARG A 167 6.54 26.10 -16.50
C ARG A 167 6.37 27.20 -17.55
N VAL A 168 7.37 27.49 -18.35
CA VAL A 168 7.26 28.44 -19.47
C VAL A 168 6.28 27.87 -20.50
N LEU A 169 6.43 26.62 -20.87
CA LEU A 169 5.51 25.93 -21.77
C LEU A 169 4.06 25.91 -21.18
N ASP A 170 3.90 25.58 -19.91
CA ASP A 170 2.60 25.60 -19.23
C ASP A 170 1.93 26.97 -19.36
N ARG A 171 2.68 28.04 -19.15
CA ARG A 171 2.15 29.41 -19.31
C ARG A 171 1.73 29.71 -20.74
N ALA A 172 2.53 29.34 -21.71
CA ALA A 172 2.22 29.53 -23.12
C ALA A 172 0.95 28.76 -23.56
N LEU A 173 0.68 27.61 -22.90
CA LEU A 173 -0.49 26.79 -23.17
C LEU A 173 -1.76 27.21 -22.40
N ARG A 174 -1.65 28.23 -21.50
CA ARG A 174 -2.78 28.84 -20.78
C ARG A 174 -3.46 29.87 -21.68
N GLY A 175 -4.54 29.52 -22.28
CA GLY A 175 -5.29 30.36 -23.21
C GLY A 175 -6.27 29.53 -24.01
N PRO A 176 -6.64 29.96 -25.22
CA PRO A 176 -7.43 29.13 -26.11
C PRO A 176 -6.69 27.80 -26.33
N ARG A 177 -7.32 26.72 -25.94
CA ARG A 177 -6.68 25.39 -25.98
C ARG A 177 -6.26 25.05 -27.42
N PRO A 178 -4.95 24.83 -27.67
CA PRO A 178 -4.50 24.44 -28.99
C PRO A 178 -5.06 23.06 -29.35
N ARG A 179 -5.16 22.81 -30.65
CA ARG A 179 -5.47 21.46 -31.16
C ARG A 179 -4.39 20.49 -30.67
N ALA A 180 -4.76 19.22 -30.47
CA ALA A 180 -3.80 18.17 -30.22
C ALA A 180 -2.76 18.09 -31.33
N GLY A 181 -1.55 17.61 -30.98
CA GLY A 181 -0.45 17.47 -31.92
C GLY A 181 0.72 18.41 -31.63
N LEU A 182 1.94 17.86 -31.70
CA LEU A 182 3.18 18.60 -31.42
C LEU A 182 3.35 19.81 -32.35
N ALA A 183 2.96 19.70 -33.60
CA ALA A 183 3.04 20.81 -34.56
C ALA A 183 2.16 22.01 -34.17
N ALA A 184 1.02 21.79 -33.52
CA ALA A 184 0.17 22.87 -33.03
C ALA A 184 0.80 23.57 -31.84
N ILE A 185 1.43 22.79 -30.94
CA ILE A 185 2.14 23.28 -29.76
C ILE A 185 3.38 24.07 -30.19
N SER A 186 4.20 23.56 -31.11
CA SER A 186 5.39 24.26 -31.64
C SER A 186 5.04 25.62 -32.22
N ARG A 187 4.02 25.68 -33.04
CA ARG A 187 3.55 26.96 -33.62
C ARG A 187 3.08 27.97 -32.56
N LEU A 188 2.49 27.50 -31.48
CA LEU A 188 2.07 28.37 -30.39
C LEU A 188 3.28 28.90 -29.65
N VAL A 189 4.25 28.04 -29.32
CA VAL A 189 5.49 28.42 -28.63
C VAL A 189 6.29 29.43 -29.50
N GLU A 190 6.41 29.24 -30.79
CA GLU A 190 7.08 30.16 -31.73
C GLU A 190 6.40 31.55 -31.77
N ARG A 191 5.09 31.61 -31.60
CA ARG A 191 4.35 32.88 -31.52
C ARG A 191 4.60 33.65 -30.21
N GLU A 192 4.75 32.93 -29.14
CA GLU A 192 4.94 33.47 -27.76
C GLU A 192 6.42 33.76 -27.48
N ALA A 193 7.34 33.21 -28.29
CA ALA A 193 8.77 33.48 -28.13
C ALA A 193 9.04 34.96 -28.39
N PRO A 194 9.80 35.67 -27.53
CA PRO A 194 10.16 37.04 -27.79
C PRO A 194 10.93 37.12 -29.12
N ARG A 195 10.44 37.95 -30.06
CA ARG A 195 11.17 38.27 -31.29
C ARG A 195 12.37 39.11 -30.86
N ASN A 196 13.57 38.53 -30.88
CA ASN A 196 14.83 39.24 -30.77
C ASN A 196 15.00 40.20 -31.96
#